data_b84651e2b98f1595ad8bb215e7c5b7ea
#
_entry.id   b84651e2b98f1595ad8bb215e7c5b7ea
#
_cell.length_a   1.000
_cell.length_b   1.000
_cell.length_c   1.000
_cell.angle_alpha   90.00
_cell.angle_beta   90.00
_cell.angle_gamma   90.00
#
_symmetry.space_group_name_H-M   'P 1'
#
loop_
_entity.id
_entity.type
_entity.pdbx_description
1 polymer ?
#
loop_
_entity_poly.entity_id
_entity_poly.type
_entity_poly.pdbx_seq_one_letter_code
_entity_poly.pdbx_strand_id
1 'polypeptide(L)'
;MKILYAASEAVPFCKTGGLADVAVVLPLYQKVKEKFSDQLHFECYDYVDLAWRHSYCGLFSMERDGVTWYFLDNEQYFRRPELYGYMDDGERFGFFSRAVVRMLPHLRFWPEVIHCNDWQTALVPIYLKDDSVREERFRSIRTVLSIHNIEYQGRYGRQTLGDLFGLDHGWADDGTILMDGDVNLLKGAILCADAINAVSPTYANELKMPYFAHRLDGIMRRCGYKLSGVLNGIDVKRYDPAADPHIAVNYSAADMAGKQVDKAELQKLMGLRQEPYVPIVGIVSRLVSHKGLDLVCEVLHDMMELPLQMVILGKGDRKYEEFFQWAAQQYSGRMAVRLDYNEELSMAIYAGADLFLMPSKSEPCGLSQMIAMRYGTVPIVRETGGLKDTVSPYESWRDAGNGFTFANYAGSDMLYVIREAVYLYKDYPDAFARLRARAMACDFSWARSAGEYLHIYSTVTGQPWPPAEEPVRTEESAPAEESAPAEETAPVEAAEPASDEPAPQPTAEAAQSSAEPAAEEAAPAAPEKKPAARKRTAAKKPAAKKTAAKSGRRTPAKKETKPKKGTAGKQEPAE
;
A
#
# COMPACT_ATOMS: atom_id res chain seq x y z
N MET A 1 6.03 25.30 2.08
CA MET A 1 6.15 24.55 0.80
C MET A 1 4.76 24.15 0.31
N LYS A 2 4.52 24.25 -1.00
CA LYS A 2 3.27 23.87 -1.67
C LYS A 2 3.49 22.56 -2.43
N ILE A 3 2.86 21.50 -1.99
CA ILE A 3 3.12 20.14 -2.48
C ILE A 3 1.86 19.60 -3.12
N LEU A 4 1.96 19.13 -4.36
CA LEU A 4 0.93 18.39 -5.07
C LEU A 4 1.32 16.90 -5.09
N TYR A 5 0.52 16.07 -4.49
CA TYR A 5 0.69 14.61 -4.49
C TYR A 5 -0.13 14.01 -5.64
N ALA A 6 0.48 13.36 -6.58
CA ALA A 6 -0.17 12.72 -7.72
C ALA A 6 -0.09 11.20 -7.58
N ALA A 7 -1.23 10.52 -7.51
CA ALA A 7 -1.30 9.07 -7.42
C ALA A 7 -2.52 8.51 -8.16
N SER A 8 -2.48 7.22 -8.46
CA SER A 8 -3.59 6.53 -9.12
C SER A 8 -4.65 6.02 -8.15
N GLU A 9 -4.33 5.92 -6.86
CA GLU A 9 -5.26 5.48 -5.80
C GLU A 9 -4.90 6.12 -4.45
N ALA A 10 -5.89 6.32 -3.59
CA ALA A 10 -5.73 6.81 -2.22
C ALA A 10 -6.91 6.45 -1.31
N VAL A 11 -6.63 6.23 -0.03
CA VAL A 11 -7.65 6.10 1.02
C VAL A 11 -8.20 7.50 1.36
N PRO A 12 -9.51 7.67 1.58
CA PRO A 12 -10.56 6.64 1.64
C PRO A 12 -11.29 6.42 0.31
N PHE A 13 -10.77 6.91 -0.81
CA PHE A 13 -11.49 6.98 -2.08
C PHE A 13 -11.42 5.67 -2.86
N CYS A 14 -10.22 5.15 -3.08
CA CYS A 14 -10.00 3.89 -3.79
C CYS A 14 -8.69 3.25 -3.32
N LYS A 15 -8.65 1.91 -3.27
CA LYS A 15 -7.48 1.17 -2.81
C LYS A 15 -7.43 -0.23 -3.43
N THR A 16 -6.23 -0.62 -3.90
CA THR A 16 -5.90 -2.01 -4.25
C THR A 16 -4.64 -2.53 -3.54
N GLY A 17 -3.86 -1.63 -2.92
CA GLY A 17 -2.60 -1.97 -2.25
C GLY A 17 -2.10 -0.87 -1.33
N GLY A 18 -0.82 -0.92 -0.96
CA GLY A 18 -0.19 0.03 -0.02
C GLY A 18 -0.03 1.46 -0.55
N LEU A 19 -0.11 1.65 -1.88
CA LEU A 19 -0.02 2.97 -2.52
C LEU A 19 -1.15 3.90 -2.10
N ALA A 20 -2.35 3.36 -1.85
CA ALA A 20 -3.56 4.13 -1.55
C ALA A 20 -3.52 4.91 -0.23
N ASP A 21 -2.51 4.73 0.59
CA ASP A 21 -2.42 5.40 1.90
C ASP A 21 -1.83 6.84 1.83
N VAL A 22 -1.43 7.31 0.63
CA VAL A 22 -0.78 8.64 0.43
C VAL A 22 -1.21 9.27 -0.89
N ALA A 23 -2.13 10.26 -0.94
CA ALA A 23 -2.33 11.03 -2.18
C ALA A 23 -3.35 12.18 -2.15
N VAL A 24 -3.24 13.13 -3.08
CA VAL A 24 -4.08 14.33 -3.16
C VAL A 24 -4.65 14.59 -4.58
N VAL A 25 -4.00 14.18 -5.67
CA VAL A 25 -4.60 14.23 -7.02
C VAL A 25 -4.82 12.83 -7.54
N LEU A 26 -6.06 12.51 -7.86
CA LEU A 26 -6.53 11.19 -8.26
C LEU A 26 -7.35 11.24 -9.56
N PRO A 27 -7.39 10.13 -10.31
CA PRO A 27 -8.48 9.93 -11.26
C PRO A 27 -9.83 9.88 -10.54
N LEU A 28 -10.85 10.52 -11.11
CA LEU A 28 -12.22 10.40 -10.58
C LEU A 28 -12.86 9.09 -11.01
N TYR A 29 -12.63 8.05 -10.23
CA TYR A 29 -13.22 6.73 -10.48
C TYR A 29 -14.73 6.72 -10.17
N GLN A 30 -15.46 5.86 -10.85
CA GLN A 30 -16.90 5.72 -10.67
C GLN A 30 -17.31 5.49 -9.20
N LYS A 31 -16.58 4.65 -8.49
CA LYS A 31 -16.81 4.36 -7.06
C LYS A 31 -16.69 5.61 -6.18
N VAL A 32 -15.77 6.52 -6.51
CA VAL A 32 -15.59 7.80 -5.80
C VAL A 32 -16.75 8.72 -6.10
N LYS A 33 -17.12 8.85 -7.39
CA LYS A 33 -18.23 9.68 -7.85
C LYS A 33 -19.55 9.25 -7.21
N GLU A 34 -19.80 7.94 -7.10
CA GLU A 34 -21.01 7.40 -6.47
C GLU A 34 -21.05 7.61 -4.95
N LYS A 35 -19.91 7.42 -4.27
CA LYS A 35 -19.84 7.46 -2.79
C LYS A 35 -19.79 8.87 -2.22
N PHE A 36 -19.22 9.84 -2.97
CA PHE A 36 -18.91 11.18 -2.49
C PHE A 36 -19.52 12.29 -3.36
N SER A 37 -20.55 11.98 -4.16
CA SER A 37 -21.18 12.91 -5.11
C SER A 37 -21.62 14.23 -4.48
N ASP A 38 -22.11 14.20 -3.26
CA ASP A 38 -22.59 15.34 -2.47
C ASP A 38 -21.47 16.21 -1.87
N GLN A 39 -20.25 15.70 -1.83
CA GLN A 39 -19.07 16.37 -1.30
C GLN A 39 -18.12 16.87 -2.40
N LEU A 40 -18.30 16.39 -3.64
CA LEU A 40 -17.48 16.77 -4.78
C LEU A 40 -17.93 18.13 -5.33
N HIS A 41 -17.02 19.09 -5.40
CA HIS A 41 -17.22 20.39 -6.03
C HIS A 41 -16.61 20.40 -7.41
N PHE A 42 -17.42 20.71 -8.43
CA PHE A 42 -16.92 20.93 -9.77
C PHE A 42 -16.22 22.30 -9.84
N GLU A 43 -14.96 22.30 -10.20
CA GLU A 43 -14.16 23.53 -10.32
C GLU A 43 -14.22 24.10 -11.75
N CYS A 44 -13.81 23.31 -12.72
CA CYS A 44 -13.79 23.66 -14.14
C CYS A 44 -13.60 22.41 -15.01
N TYR A 45 -13.52 22.62 -16.31
CA TYR A 45 -13.03 21.61 -17.24
C TYR A 45 -12.05 22.24 -18.25
N ASP A 46 -11.21 21.43 -18.84
CA ASP A 46 -10.37 21.76 -19.97
C ASP A 46 -10.24 20.53 -20.88
N TYR A 47 -9.57 20.67 -22.00
CA TYR A 47 -9.24 19.55 -22.86
C TYR A 47 -7.75 19.21 -22.74
N VAL A 48 -7.48 17.93 -22.71
CA VAL A 48 -6.12 17.38 -22.62
C VAL A 48 -5.75 16.75 -23.95
N ASP A 49 -4.69 17.29 -24.55
CA ASP A 49 -4.10 16.72 -25.74
C ASP A 49 -3.11 15.61 -25.35
N LEU A 50 -3.42 14.39 -25.79
CA LEU A 50 -2.56 13.22 -25.63
C LEU A 50 -2.28 12.65 -27.03
N ALA A 51 -1.14 12.99 -27.60
CA ALA A 51 -0.83 12.80 -29.00
C ALA A 51 -1.91 13.46 -29.92
N TRP A 52 -2.59 12.68 -30.75
CA TRP A 52 -3.68 13.15 -31.62
C TRP A 52 -5.05 13.22 -30.94
N ARG A 53 -5.15 12.73 -29.71
CA ARG A 53 -6.40 12.69 -28.93
C ARG A 53 -6.63 14.04 -28.24
N HIS A 54 -7.86 14.54 -28.33
CA HIS A 54 -8.32 15.76 -27.67
C HIS A 54 -9.45 15.37 -26.71
N SER A 55 -9.13 15.14 -25.45
CA SER A 55 -10.05 14.51 -24.50
C SER A 55 -10.48 15.47 -23.39
N TYR A 56 -11.77 15.45 -23.08
CA TYR A 56 -12.32 16.18 -21.92
C TYR A 56 -11.60 15.79 -20.62
N CYS A 57 -11.38 16.77 -19.76
CA CYS A 57 -10.91 16.60 -18.40
C CYS A 57 -11.65 17.56 -17.46
N GLY A 58 -12.52 17.02 -16.62
CA GLY A 58 -13.13 17.78 -15.53
C GLY A 58 -12.22 17.83 -14.31
N LEU A 59 -12.17 18.96 -13.64
CA LEU A 59 -11.52 19.12 -12.33
C LEU A 59 -12.59 19.23 -11.26
N PHE A 60 -12.53 18.33 -10.31
CA PHE A 60 -13.34 18.36 -9.10
C PHE A 60 -12.45 18.51 -7.88
N SER A 61 -12.99 19.10 -6.80
CA SER A 61 -12.28 19.20 -5.52
C SER A 61 -13.15 18.75 -4.35
N MET A 62 -12.48 18.43 -3.24
CA MET A 62 -13.09 18.13 -1.94
C MET A 62 -12.10 18.51 -0.85
N GLU A 63 -12.60 19.14 0.22
CA GLU A 63 -11.81 19.37 1.43
C GLU A 63 -12.06 18.24 2.43
N ARG A 64 -10.99 17.59 2.87
CA ARG A 64 -11.08 16.54 3.87
C ARG A 64 -9.82 16.46 4.73
N ASP A 65 -10.01 16.41 6.04
CA ASP A 65 -8.92 16.32 7.03
C ASP A 65 -7.84 17.42 6.88
N GLY A 66 -8.26 18.63 6.46
CA GLY A 66 -7.38 19.78 6.23
C GLY A 66 -6.57 19.71 4.93
N VAL A 67 -6.91 18.77 4.05
CA VAL A 67 -6.26 18.57 2.76
C VAL A 67 -7.25 18.83 1.63
N THR A 68 -6.82 19.58 0.60
CA THR A 68 -7.58 19.75 -0.64
C THR A 68 -7.31 18.57 -1.56
N TRP A 69 -8.34 17.80 -1.83
CA TRP A 69 -8.32 16.67 -2.76
C TRP A 69 -8.84 17.11 -4.12
N TYR A 70 -8.06 16.89 -5.15
CA TYR A 70 -8.43 17.13 -6.54
C TYR A 70 -8.71 15.81 -7.25
N PHE A 71 -9.71 15.82 -8.14
CA PHE A 71 -10.09 14.64 -8.93
C PHE A 71 -10.19 15.02 -10.40
N LEU A 72 -9.52 14.26 -11.24
CA LEU A 72 -9.53 14.44 -12.69
C LEU A 72 -10.56 13.50 -13.31
N ASP A 73 -11.64 14.09 -13.85
CA ASP A 73 -12.78 13.36 -14.41
C ASP A 73 -12.62 13.12 -15.91
N ASN A 74 -12.65 11.87 -16.28
CA ASN A 74 -12.86 11.41 -17.65
C ASN A 74 -13.52 10.03 -17.61
N GLU A 75 -14.81 9.98 -17.92
CA GLU A 75 -15.58 8.72 -17.83
C GLU A 75 -15.10 7.65 -18.79
N GLN A 76 -14.55 8.01 -19.96
CA GLN A 76 -13.99 7.05 -20.91
C GLN A 76 -12.86 6.24 -20.28
N TYR A 77 -11.99 6.89 -19.49
CA TYR A 77 -10.81 6.26 -18.90
C TYR A 77 -11.06 5.70 -17.48
N PHE A 78 -11.93 6.36 -16.67
CA PHE A 78 -12.01 6.05 -15.24
C PHE A 78 -13.36 5.50 -14.78
N ARG A 79 -14.37 5.42 -15.65
CA ARG A 79 -15.61 4.69 -15.36
C ARG A 79 -15.42 3.21 -15.59
N ARG A 80 -14.65 2.58 -14.72
CA ARG A 80 -14.27 1.16 -14.80
C ARG A 80 -14.51 0.47 -13.46
N PRO A 81 -14.89 -0.84 -13.46
CA PRO A 81 -15.07 -1.59 -12.22
C PRO A 81 -13.78 -1.78 -11.41
N GLU A 82 -12.65 -1.98 -12.12
CA GLU A 82 -11.34 -2.15 -11.49
C GLU A 82 -10.43 -0.95 -11.77
N LEU A 83 -9.42 -0.75 -10.91
CA LEU A 83 -8.48 0.36 -11.07
C LEU A 83 -7.45 0.09 -12.17
N TYR A 84 -7.01 -1.17 -12.32
CA TYR A 84 -5.92 -1.60 -13.19
C TYR A 84 -6.29 -2.86 -13.97
N GLY A 85 -5.40 -3.25 -14.91
CA GLY A 85 -5.48 -4.51 -15.63
C GLY A 85 -6.20 -4.41 -16.97
N TYR A 86 -6.39 -3.21 -17.48
CA TYR A 86 -6.97 -2.98 -18.80
C TYR A 86 -5.90 -2.86 -19.87
N MET A 87 -6.22 -3.30 -21.07
CA MET A 87 -5.31 -3.19 -22.22
C MET A 87 -4.95 -1.75 -22.57
N ASP A 88 -5.81 -0.81 -22.21
CA ASP A 88 -5.63 0.62 -22.41
C ASP A 88 -5.03 1.36 -21.19
N ASP A 89 -4.48 0.66 -20.21
CA ASP A 89 -3.87 1.29 -19.03
C ASP A 89 -2.76 2.29 -19.38
N GLY A 90 -2.01 2.05 -20.46
CA GLY A 90 -1.03 3.01 -20.95
C GLY A 90 -1.63 4.34 -21.37
N GLU A 91 -2.76 4.30 -22.08
CA GLU A 91 -3.50 5.50 -22.49
C GLU A 91 -4.16 6.20 -21.29
N ARG A 92 -4.80 5.42 -20.42
CA ARG A 92 -5.47 5.91 -19.20
C ARG A 92 -4.52 6.70 -18.30
N PHE A 93 -3.36 6.15 -17.97
CA PHE A 93 -2.38 6.78 -17.09
C PHE A 93 -1.48 7.77 -17.83
N GLY A 94 -1.33 7.63 -19.15
CA GLY A 94 -0.79 8.67 -20.02
C GLY A 94 -1.66 9.93 -19.98
N PHE A 95 -2.98 9.76 -20.17
CA PHE A 95 -3.95 10.84 -20.00
C PHE A 95 -3.91 11.44 -18.60
N PHE A 96 -3.94 10.62 -17.55
CA PHE A 96 -3.88 11.10 -16.16
C PHE A 96 -2.63 11.96 -15.91
N SER A 97 -1.45 11.47 -16.30
CA SER A 97 -0.20 12.22 -16.12
C SER A 97 -0.18 13.53 -16.91
N ARG A 98 -0.71 13.53 -18.14
CA ARG A 98 -0.82 14.73 -18.95
C ARG A 98 -1.83 15.72 -18.36
N ALA A 99 -2.96 15.20 -17.86
CA ALA A 99 -3.99 16.00 -17.20
C ALA A 99 -3.48 16.66 -15.91
N VAL A 100 -2.68 15.97 -15.10
CA VAL A 100 -2.03 16.58 -13.91
C VAL A 100 -1.26 17.83 -14.31
N VAL A 101 -0.44 17.77 -15.35
CA VAL A 101 0.34 18.94 -15.81
C VAL A 101 -0.56 20.01 -16.43
N ARG A 102 -1.51 19.63 -17.28
CA ARG A 102 -2.43 20.56 -17.98
C ARG A 102 -3.32 21.34 -17.01
N MET A 103 -3.76 20.69 -15.93
CA MET A 103 -4.69 21.30 -14.96
C MET A 103 -4.00 22.18 -13.90
N LEU A 104 -2.65 22.24 -13.84
CA LEU A 104 -1.92 23.08 -12.87
C LEU A 104 -2.38 24.53 -12.84
N PRO A 105 -2.65 25.22 -13.98
CA PRO A 105 -3.15 26.60 -13.97
C PRO A 105 -4.54 26.76 -13.32
N HIS A 106 -5.30 25.69 -13.22
CA HIS A 106 -6.66 25.69 -12.67
C HIS A 106 -6.71 25.33 -11.18
N LEU A 107 -5.57 24.91 -10.60
CA LEU A 107 -5.50 24.64 -9.17
C LEU A 107 -5.52 25.95 -8.37
N ARG A 108 -6.02 25.91 -7.13
CA ARG A 108 -6.07 27.07 -6.22
C ARG A 108 -4.67 27.54 -5.78
N PHE A 109 -3.61 26.83 -6.16
CA PHE A 109 -2.22 27.15 -5.85
C PHE A 109 -1.29 26.66 -6.96
N TRP A 110 -0.08 27.23 -7.03
CA TRP A 110 0.98 26.73 -7.88
C TRP A 110 1.93 25.87 -7.06
N PRO A 111 2.12 24.57 -7.39
CA PRO A 111 2.96 23.69 -6.59
C PRO A 111 4.44 24.02 -6.76
N GLU A 112 5.20 23.92 -5.68
CA GLU A 112 6.67 23.96 -5.68
C GLU A 112 7.24 22.55 -5.88
N VAL A 113 6.51 21.53 -5.43
CA VAL A 113 6.84 20.10 -5.60
C VAL A 113 5.63 19.36 -6.13
N ILE A 114 5.84 18.51 -7.14
CA ILE A 114 4.91 17.45 -7.52
C ILE A 114 5.52 16.11 -7.13
N HIS A 115 4.84 15.40 -6.23
CA HIS A 115 5.25 14.07 -5.79
C HIS A 115 4.48 13.01 -6.57
N CYS A 116 5.18 12.28 -7.42
CA CYS A 116 4.67 11.24 -8.30
C CYS A 116 4.83 9.86 -7.67
N ASN A 117 3.90 8.95 -7.98
CA ASN A 117 3.86 7.61 -7.39
C ASN A 117 3.78 6.54 -8.48
N ASP A 118 4.79 5.68 -8.56
CA ASP A 118 4.93 4.58 -9.49
C ASP A 118 4.79 4.96 -10.98
N TRP A 119 4.65 3.96 -11.85
CA TRP A 119 4.59 4.14 -13.30
C TRP A 119 3.34 4.90 -13.78
N GLN A 120 2.25 4.87 -13.01
CA GLN A 120 0.99 5.54 -13.36
C GLN A 120 1.13 7.06 -13.42
N THR A 121 2.12 7.62 -12.73
CA THR A 121 2.41 9.06 -12.74
C THR A 121 3.78 9.37 -13.33
N ALA A 122 4.45 8.35 -13.87
CA ALA A 122 5.82 8.47 -14.37
C ALA A 122 5.99 9.47 -15.53
N LEU A 123 4.94 9.72 -16.29
CA LEU A 123 4.99 10.71 -17.37
C LEU A 123 4.93 12.16 -16.85
N VAL A 124 4.50 12.42 -15.62
CA VAL A 124 4.46 13.81 -15.08
C VAL A 124 5.83 14.48 -15.09
N PRO A 125 6.91 13.92 -14.51
CA PRO A 125 8.24 14.54 -14.56
C PRO A 125 8.80 14.64 -15.99
N ILE A 126 8.39 13.76 -16.91
CA ILE A 126 8.80 13.81 -18.31
C ILE A 126 8.10 14.96 -19.01
N TYR A 127 6.78 15.08 -18.89
CA TYR A 127 5.99 16.17 -19.47
C TYR A 127 6.41 17.54 -18.94
N LEU A 128 6.69 17.66 -17.63
CA LEU A 128 7.19 18.91 -17.06
C LEU A 128 8.52 19.33 -17.68
N LYS A 129 9.42 18.40 -17.96
CA LYS A 129 10.68 18.70 -18.65
C LYS A 129 10.46 19.05 -20.11
N ASP A 130 9.61 18.32 -20.82
CA ASP A 130 9.27 18.57 -22.21
C ASP A 130 8.62 19.97 -22.38
N ASP A 131 7.60 20.26 -21.57
CA ASP A 131 6.88 21.53 -21.59
C ASP A 131 7.71 22.70 -21.06
N SER A 132 8.68 22.48 -20.16
CA SER A 132 9.55 23.54 -19.61
C SER A 132 10.41 24.23 -20.67
N VAL A 133 10.58 23.60 -21.83
CA VAL A 133 11.20 24.24 -23.01
C VAL A 133 10.30 25.33 -23.58
N ARG A 134 8.99 25.14 -23.49
CA ARG A 134 7.96 26.04 -24.03
C ARG A 134 7.45 27.06 -23.01
N GLU A 135 7.32 26.62 -21.73
CA GLU A 135 6.78 27.43 -20.65
C GLU A 135 7.73 27.47 -19.44
N GLU A 136 8.36 28.61 -19.25
CA GLU A 136 9.39 28.84 -18.22
C GLU A 136 8.86 28.56 -16.79
N ARG A 137 7.57 28.82 -16.54
CA ARG A 137 6.94 28.61 -15.23
C ARG A 137 7.05 27.15 -14.72
N PHE A 138 7.11 26.15 -15.62
CA PHE A 138 7.27 24.76 -15.22
C PHE A 138 8.67 24.43 -14.69
N ARG A 139 9.68 25.23 -15.01
CA ARG A 139 11.06 25.02 -14.51
C ARG A 139 11.21 25.20 -13.02
N SER A 140 10.29 25.93 -12.38
CA SER A 140 10.30 26.13 -10.93
C SER A 140 9.77 24.95 -10.14
N ILE A 141 9.02 24.05 -10.78
CA ILE A 141 8.42 22.89 -10.13
C ILE A 141 9.46 21.78 -9.99
N ARG A 142 9.67 21.30 -8.77
CA ARG A 142 10.49 20.12 -8.48
C ARG A 142 9.65 18.87 -8.49
N THR A 143 10.27 17.75 -8.84
CA THR A 143 9.59 16.46 -8.91
C THR A 143 10.23 15.44 -7.99
N VAL A 144 9.41 14.74 -7.24
CA VAL A 144 9.80 13.58 -6.42
C VAL A 144 9.07 12.35 -6.94
N LEU A 145 9.76 11.23 -7.11
CA LEU A 145 9.16 9.98 -7.55
C LEU A 145 9.28 8.94 -6.45
N SER A 146 8.17 8.46 -5.90
CA SER A 146 8.14 7.27 -5.03
C SER A 146 7.93 6.00 -5.84
N ILE A 147 8.78 5.00 -5.56
CA ILE A 147 8.71 3.66 -6.15
C ILE A 147 8.17 2.71 -5.09
N HIS A 148 6.91 2.31 -5.24
CA HIS A 148 6.26 1.35 -4.34
C HIS A 148 6.54 -0.09 -4.77
N ASN A 149 6.58 -0.35 -6.09
CA ASN A 149 6.97 -1.65 -6.62
C ASN A 149 7.61 -1.51 -8.02
N ILE A 150 8.92 -1.70 -8.10
CA ILE A 150 9.70 -1.60 -9.34
C ILE A 150 9.36 -2.68 -10.38
N GLU A 151 8.64 -3.73 -10.01
CA GLU A 151 8.17 -4.75 -10.94
C GLU A 151 7.23 -4.16 -12.00
N TYR A 152 6.45 -3.16 -11.63
CA TYR A 152 5.51 -2.47 -12.51
C TYR A 152 6.16 -1.21 -13.10
N GLN A 153 6.55 -1.29 -14.39
CA GLN A 153 7.40 -0.27 -15.02
C GLN A 153 6.70 0.55 -16.10
N GLY A 154 5.47 0.18 -16.50
CA GLY A 154 4.79 0.82 -17.62
C GLY A 154 5.58 0.63 -18.91
N ARG A 155 5.70 -0.63 -19.41
CA ARG A 155 6.45 -0.97 -20.62
C ARG A 155 5.50 -1.08 -21.82
N TYR A 156 5.86 -0.39 -22.90
CA TYR A 156 5.08 -0.32 -24.13
C TYR A 156 5.99 -0.32 -25.34
N GLY A 157 5.50 -0.76 -26.50
CA GLY A 157 6.28 -0.75 -27.73
C GLY A 157 6.73 0.66 -28.12
N ARG A 158 7.90 0.81 -28.77
CA ARG A 158 8.52 2.11 -29.12
C ARG A 158 7.59 3.08 -29.84
N GLN A 159 6.71 2.57 -30.71
CA GLN A 159 5.75 3.39 -31.46
C GLN A 159 4.76 4.16 -30.60
N THR A 160 4.50 3.68 -29.35
CA THR A 160 3.58 4.36 -28.44
C THR A 160 4.09 5.71 -27.94
N LEU A 161 5.40 5.98 -28.09
CA LEU A 161 5.99 7.23 -27.61
C LEU A 161 5.33 8.44 -28.26
N GLY A 162 5.25 8.48 -29.59
CA GLY A 162 4.57 9.56 -30.32
C GLY A 162 3.06 9.34 -30.42
N ASP A 163 2.61 8.12 -30.75
CA ASP A 163 1.21 7.83 -31.04
C ASP A 163 0.30 7.83 -29.81
N LEU A 164 0.83 7.40 -28.65
CA LEU A 164 0.06 7.29 -27.40
C LEU A 164 0.40 8.41 -26.41
N PHE A 165 1.70 8.68 -26.20
CA PHE A 165 2.14 9.59 -25.15
C PHE A 165 2.41 11.02 -25.66
N GLY A 166 2.41 11.26 -26.99
CA GLY A 166 2.62 12.58 -27.58
C GLY A 166 4.01 13.16 -27.34
N LEU A 167 5.01 12.31 -27.11
CA LEU A 167 6.39 12.69 -26.88
C LEU A 167 7.23 12.56 -28.17
N ASP A 168 8.21 13.44 -28.32
CA ASP A 168 9.16 13.38 -29.42
C ASP A 168 10.03 12.12 -29.37
N HIS A 169 10.42 11.61 -30.53
CA HIS A 169 11.28 10.44 -30.64
C HIS A 169 12.68 10.65 -30.04
N GLY A 170 13.12 11.89 -29.86
CA GLY A 170 14.37 12.25 -29.17
C GLY A 170 14.48 11.62 -27.78
N TRP A 171 13.37 11.50 -27.05
CA TRP A 171 13.32 10.82 -25.75
C TRP A 171 13.69 9.32 -25.80
N ALA A 172 13.48 8.67 -26.94
CA ALA A 172 13.92 7.30 -27.17
C ALA A 172 15.35 7.25 -27.72
N ASP A 173 15.72 8.20 -28.61
CA ASP A 173 16.99 8.19 -29.31
C ASP A 173 18.17 8.51 -28.39
N ASP A 174 17.96 9.38 -27.36
CA ASP A 174 18.93 9.63 -26.29
C ASP A 174 18.99 8.53 -25.22
N GLY A 175 18.09 7.54 -25.32
CA GLY A 175 18.01 6.41 -24.41
C GLY A 175 17.35 6.71 -23.07
N THR A 176 16.78 7.89 -22.87
CA THR A 176 16.17 8.29 -21.57
C THR A 176 14.98 7.39 -21.21
N ILE A 177 14.08 7.14 -22.16
CA ILE A 177 12.87 6.35 -21.91
C ILE A 177 12.95 4.94 -22.49
N LEU A 178 13.92 4.64 -23.37
CA LEU A 178 14.00 3.35 -24.07
C LEU A 178 14.77 2.32 -23.25
N MET A 179 14.22 1.12 -23.13
CA MET A 179 14.84 -0.04 -22.47
C MET A 179 14.52 -1.31 -23.24
N ASP A 180 15.56 -2.03 -23.72
CA ASP A 180 15.42 -3.26 -24.50
C ASP A 180 14.54 -3.12 -25.75
N GLY A 181 14.51 -1.97 -26.38
CA GLY A 181 13.70 -1.69 -27.55
C GLY A 181 12.29 -1.14 -27.24
N ASP A 182 11.82 -1.23 -26.00
CA ASP A 182 10.53 -0.75 -25.55
C ASP A 182 10.65 0.59 -24.80
N VAL A 183 9.59 1.38 -24.83
CA VAL A 183 9.37 2.49 -23.89
C VAL A 183 9.20 1.93 -22.50
N ASN A 184 9.92 2.48 -21.54
CA ASN A 184 9.81 2.17 -20.12
C ASN A 184 9.56 3.47 -19.35
N LEU A 185 8.31 3.68 -18.92
CA LEU A 185 7.87 4.94 -18.31
C LEU A 185 8.58 5.19 -16.98
N LEU A 186 8.70 4.15 -16.14
CA LEU A 186 9.36 4.28 -14.84
C LEU A 186 10.85 4.64 -15.00
N LYS A 187 11.56 4.05 -15.97
CA LYS A 187 12.93 4.44 -16.29
C LYS A 187 13.04 5.92 -16.64
N GLY A 188 12.15 6.41 -17.52
CA GLY A 188 12.11 7.82 -17.89
C GLY A 188 11.90 8.71 -16.68
N ALA A 189 10.94 8.37 -15.81
CA ALA A 189 10.67 9.11 -14.58
C ALA A 189 11.87 9.10 -13.61
N ILE A 190 12.51 7.95 -13.40
CA ILE A 190 13.73 7.83 -12.56
C ILE A 190 14.82 8.80 -13.04
N LEU A 191 15.00 8.92 -14.36
CA LEU A 191 16.02 9.83 -14.91
C LEU A 191 15.60 11.30 -14.85
N CYS A 192 14.30 11.59 -14.99
CA CYS A 192 13.76 12.95 -15.04
C CYS A 192 13.49 13.57 -13.66
N ALA A 193 13.05 12.81 -12.67
CA ALA A 193 12.73 13.35 -11.35
C ALA A 193 13.94 13.99 -10.66
N ASP A 194 13.70 15.01 -9.83
CA ASP A 194 14.74 15.68 -9.03
C ASP A 194 15.18 14.82 -7.85
N ALA A 195 14.25 14.09 -7.22
CA ALA A 195 14.55 13.07 -6.20
C ALA A 195 13.75 11.79 -6.45
N ILE A 196 14.29 10.68 -5.95
CA ILE A 196 13.66 9.36 -5.99
C ILE A 196 13.56 8.85 -4.56
N ASN A 197 12.42 8.31 -4.22
CA ASN A 197 12.21 7.61 -2.97
C ASN A 197 11.79 6.17 -3.23
N ALA A 198 12.32 5.24 -2.45
CA ALA A 198 11.79 3.88 -2.32
C ALA A 198 11.10 3.75 -0.97
N VAL A 199 10.11 2.87 -0.87
CA VAL A 199 9.25 2.80 0.34
C VAL A 199 9.87 2.07 1.53
N SER A 200 11.19 1.91 1.54
CA SER A 200 11.99 1.54 2.71
C SER A 200 13.50 1.74 2.45
N PRO A 201 14.33 1.98 3.46
CA PRO A 201 15.78 2.10 3.33
C PRO A 201 16.46 0.85 2.76
N THR A 202 16.08 -0.33 3.24
CA THR A 202 16.59 -1.60 2.71
C THR A 202 16.17 -1.79 1.25
N TYR A 203 14.92 -1.49 0.90
CA TYR A 203 14.45 -1.59 -0.49
C TYR A 203 15.21 -0.63 -1.42
N ALA A 204 15.50 0.60 -0.99
CA ALA A 204 16.33 1.53 -1.75
C ALA A 204 17.73 0.96 -2.08
N ASN A 205 18.29 0.15 -1.18
CA ASN A 205 19.55 -0.54 -1.42
C ASN A 205 19.37 -1.79 -2.29
N GLU A 206 18.32 -2.57 -2.10
CA GLU A 206 17.95 -3.72 -2.93
C GLU A 206 17.73 -3.32 -4.39
N LEU A 207 17.15 -2.15 -4.67
CA LEU A 207 16.94 -1.62 -6.03
C LEU A 207 18.26 -1.36 -6.79
N LYS A 208 19.39 -1.33 -6.13
CA LYS A 208 20.74 -1.26 -6.77
C LYS A 208 21.28 -2.63 -7.17
N MET A 209 20.58 -3.73 -6.81
CA MET A 209 21.01 -5.11 -7.05
C MET A 209 20.19 -5.75 -8.19
N PRO A 210 20.82 -6.52 -9.10
CA PRO A 210 20.15 -7.13 -10.24
C PRO A 210 18.94 -8.01 -9.86
N TYR A 211 19.00 -8.69 -8.72
CA TYR A 211 17.96 -9.60 -8.26
C TYR A 211 16.63 -8.90 -7.95
N PHE A 212 16.67 -7.67 -7.41
CA PHE A 212 15.48 -6.95 -6.96
C PHE A 212 14.99 -5.89 -7.95
N ALA A 213 15.87 -5.39 -8.82
CA ALA A 213 15.61 -4.19 -9.61
C ALA A 213 14.92 -4.44 -10.95
N HIS A 214 14.54 -5.67 -11.28
CA HIS A 214 13.87 -6.01 -12.54
C HIS A 214 14.55 -5.35 -13.75
N ARG A 215 15.90 -5.45 -13.81
CA ARG A 215 16.81 -4.90 -14.85
C ARG A 215 17.06 -3.39 -14.79
N LEU A 216 16.50 -2.67 -13.82
CA LEU A 216 16.77 -1.24 -13.61
C LEU A 216 17.96 -0.97 -12.67
N ASP A 217 18.64 -1.98 -12.16
CA ASP A 217 19.75 -1.88 -11.19
C ASP A 217 20.87 -0.94 -11.63
N GLY A 218 21.26 -0.97 -12.91
CA GLY A 218 22.26 -0.06 -13.47
C GLY A 218 21.79 1.41 -13.43
N ILE A 219 20.51 1.66 -13.71
CA ILE A 219 19.91 3.00 -13.62
C ILE A 219 19.82 3.45 -12.16
N MET A 220 19.37 2.57 -11.26
CA MET A 220 19.26 2.87 -9.83
C MET A 220 20.62 3.16 -9.20
N ARG A 221 21.67 2.45 -9.56
CA ARG A 221 23.05 2.78 -9.12
C ARG A 221 23.50 4.14 -9.63
N ARG A 222 23.27 4.44 -10.93
CA ARG A 222 23.61 5.74 -11.52
C ARG A 222 22.87 6.90 -10.85
N CYS A 223 21.61 6.70 -10.47
CA CYS A 223 20.77 7.69 -9.80
C CYS A 223 20.85 7.61 -8.26
N GLY A 224 21.77 6.84 -7.71
CA GLY A 224 21.91 6.61 -6.27
C GLY A 224 22.10 7.89 -5.44
N TYR A 225 22.62 8.95 -6.03
CA TYR A 225 22.84 10.25 -5.38
C TYR A 225 21.53 11.00 -5.03
N LYS A 226 20.43 10.66 -5.67
CA LYS A 226 19.10 11.25 -5.44
C LYS A 226 18.08 10.21 -4.96
N LEU A 227 18.53 9.01 -4.60
CA LEU A 227 17.69 7.92 -4.10
C LEU A 227 17.74 7.87 -2.58
N SER A 228 16.58 7.98 -1.96
CA SER A 228 16.33 7.78 -0.54
C SER A 228 15.40 6.59 -0.30
N GLY A 229 15.23 6.20 0.96
CA GLY A 229 14.26 5.19 1.37
C GLY A 229 13.48 5.68 2.58
N VAL A 230 12.17 5.85 2.45
CA VAL A 230 11.26 6.28 3.52
C VAL A 230 10.22 5.19 3.72
N LEU A 231 10.10 4.68 4.94
CA LEU A 231 9.09 3.68 5.30
C LEU A 231 7.68 4.29 5.19
N ASN A 232 6.75 3.54 4.61
CA ASN A 232 5.34 3.89 4.74
C ASN A 232 4.89 3.75 6.20
N GLY A 233 3.99 4.62 6.64
CA GLY A 233 3.30 4.48 7.89
C GLY A 233 2.02 3.64 7.77
N ILE A 234 1.37 3.41 8.91
CA ILE A 234 0.00 2.87 8.99
C ILE A 234 -0.91 3.90 9.64
N ASP A 235 -2.21 3.81 9.36
CA ASP A 235 -3.22 4.60 10.07
C ASP A 235 -3.43 4.02 11.47
N VAL A 236 -2.76 4.61 12.45
CA VAL A 236 -2.78 4.16 13.85
C VAL A 236 -4.13 4.37 14.54
N LYS A 237 -5.04 5.18 13.95
CA LYS A 237 -6.41 5.35 14.45
C LYS A 237 -7.32 4.23 13.93
N ARG A 238 -7.15 3.84 12.67
CA ARG A 238 -7.88 2.73 12.06
C ARG A 238 -7.43 1.38 12.62
N TYR A 239 -6.10 1.19 12.76
CA TYR A 239 -5.50 -0.03 13.28
C TYR A 239 -5.19 0.13 14.77
N ASP A 240 -6.25 0.21 15.59
CA ASP A 240 -6.13 0.32 17.04
C ASP A 240 -6.97 -0.74 17.75
N PRO A 241 -6.33 -1.76 18.37
CA PRO A 241 -7.08 -2.81 19.07
C PRO A 241 -7.92 -2.29 20.25
N ALA A 242 -7.64 -1.08 20.75
CA ALA A 242 -8.46 -0.48 21.81
C ALA A 242 -9.79 0.11 21.31
N ALA A 243 -9.94 0.33 20.00
CA ALA A 243 -11.11 0.98 19.41
C ALA A 243 -11.64 0.31 18.14
N ASP A 244 -11.03 -0.79 17.67
CA ASP A 244 -11.45 -1.49 16.45
C ASP A 244 -12.82 -2.16 16.64
N PRO A 245 -13.84 -1.82 15.82
CA PRO A 245 -15.16 -2.42 15.91
C PRO A 245 -15.25 -3.82 15.30
N HIS A 246 -14.20 -4.30 14.61
CA HIS A 246 -14.19 -5.57 13.88
C HIS A 246 -13.61 -6.73 14.68
N ILE A 247 -13.12 -6.49 15.91
CA ILE A 247 -12.62 -7.53 16.81
C ILE A 247 -13.63 -7.85 17.90
N ALA A 248 -13.57 -9.06 18.48
CA ALA A 248 -14.59 -9.50 19.40
C ALA A 248 -14.55 -8.76 20.74
N VAL A 249 -13.35 -8.47 21.25
CA VAL A 249 -13.15 -7.69 22.48
C VAL A 249 -11.96 -6.73 22.32
N ASN A 250 -12.19 -5.45 22.54
CA ASN A 250 -11.13 -4.47 22.50
C ASN A 250 -10.10 -4.69 23.63
N TYR A 251 -8.82 -4.42 23.35
CA TYR A 251 -7.72 -4.57 24.28
C TYR A 251 -6.60 -3.55 23.99
N SER A 252 -5.65 -3.44 24.90
CA SER A 252 -4.50 -2.56 24.74
C SER A 252 -3.21 -3.24 25.21
N ALA A 253 -2.06 -2.59 24.98
CA ALA A 253 -0.78 -3.08 25.48
C ALA A 253 -0.72 -3.18 27.01
N ALA A 254 -1.52 -2.38 27.74
CA ALA A 254 -1.62 -2.43 29.19
C ALA A 254 -2.56 -3.53 29.71
N ASP A 255 -3.56 -3.93 28.92
CA ASP A 255 -4.49 -5.00 29.24
C ASP A 255 -4.72 -5.87 28.02
N MET A 256 -4.10 -7.06 28.02
CA MET A 256 -4.11 -8.04 26.94
C MET A 256 -5.18 -9.13 27.11
N ALA A 257 -6.09 -9.01 28.09
CA ALA A 257 -7.10 -10.05 28.34
C ALA A 257 -8.04 -10.24 27.14
N GLY A 258 -8.42 -9.15 26.46
CA GLY A 258 -9.23 -9.20 25.24
C GLY A 258 -8.61 -10.03 24.13
N LYS A 259 -7.29 -9.99 23.95
CA LYS A 259 -6.61 -10.77 22.91
C LYS A 259 -6.81 -12.29 23.05
N GLN A 260 -6.95 -12.79 24.27
CA GLN A 260 -7.24 -14.22 24.50
C GLN A 260 -8.67 -14.58 24.07
N VAL A 261 -9.61 -13.65 24.24
CA VAL A 261 -10.99 -13.81 23.75
C VAL A 261 -11.02 -13.80 22.23
N ASP A 262 -10.31 -12.83 21.59
CA ASP A 262 -10.20 -12.75 20.13
C ASP A 262 -9.54 -14.00 19.53
N LYS A 263 -8.57 -14.60 20.21
CA LYS A 263 -7.98 -15.88 19.82
C LYS A 263 -9.02 -16.99 19.82
N ALA A 264 -9.81 -17.12 20.88
CA ALA A 264 -10.85 -18.14 20.98
C ALA A 264 -11.95 -17.93 19.90
N GLU A 265 -12.36 -16.67 19.66
CA GLU A 265 -13.33 -16.38 18.60
C GLU A 265 -12.74 -16.62 17.19
N LEU A 266 -11.47 -16.33 16.95
CA LEU A 266 -10.79 -16.67 15.69
C LEU A 266 -10.76 -18.20 15.48
N GLN A 267 -10.43 -18.98 16.51
CA GLN A 267 -10.46 -20.45 16.46
C GLN A 267 -11.85 -20.95 16.07
N LYS A 268 -12.88 -20.41 16.71
CA LYS A 268 -14.28 -20.76 16.43
C LYS A 268 -14.70 -20.36 15.02
N LEU A 269 -14.42 -19.12 14.60
CA LEU A 269 -14.74 -18.58 13.28
C LEU A 269 -14.11 -19.41 12.16
N MET A 270 -12.87 -19.86 12.38
CA MET A 270 -12.10 -20.63 11.41
C MET A 270 -12.28 -22.15 11.54
N GLY A 271 -13.06 -22.64 12.51
CA GLY A 271 -13.27 -24.07 12.74
C GLY A 271 -12.03 -24.80 13.26
N LEU A 272 -11.15 -24.11 13.97
CA LEU A 272 -10.01 -24.68 14.64
C LEU A 272 -10.41 -25.26 16.01
N ARG A 273 -9.58 -26.16 16.56
CA ARG A 273 -9.75 -26.63 17.93
C ARG A 273 -9.57 -25.49 18.91
N GLN A 274 -10.37 -25.46 19.97
CA GLN A 274 -10.24 -24.47 21.04
C GLN A 274 -9.06 -24.86 21.97
N GLU A 275 -7.88 -24.34 21.63
CA GLU A 275 -6.61 -24.67 22.32
C GLU A 275 -5.90 -23.35 22.71
N PRO A 276 -6.17 -22.81 23.93
CA PRO A 276 -5.70 -21.47 24.31
C PRO A 276 -4.17 -21.35 24.41
N TYR A 277 -3.48 -22.43 24.68
CA TYR A 277 -2.02 -22.49 24.86
C TYR A 277 -1.24 -22.92 23.61
N VAL A 278 -1.91 -23.16 22.50
CA VAL A 278 -1.29 -23.48 21.22
C VAL A 278 -1.26 -22.20 20.39
N PRO A 279 -0.07 -21.73 19.91
CA PRO A 279 0.00 -20.51 19.14
C PRO A 279 -0.68 -20.65 17.77
N ILE A 280 -1.33 -19.56 17.33
CA ILE A 280 -1.88 -19.43 15.98
C ILE A 280 -0.89 -18.64 15.13
N VAL A 281 -0.47 -19.21 14.01
CA VAL A 281 0.32 -18.54 12.97
C VAL A 281 -0.64 -18.02 11.89
N GLY A 282 -0.74 -16.69 11.74
CA GLY A 282 -1.55 -16.02 10.74
C GLY A 282 -0.76 -15.69 9.47
N ILE A 283 -1.38 -15.83 8.31
CA ILE A 283 -0.92 -15.29 7.03
C ILE A 283 -2.08 -14.53 6.40
N VAL A 284 -1.90 -13.24 6.11
CA VAL A 284 -2.85 -12.40 5.38
C VAL A 284 -2.11 -11.77 4.21
N SER A 285 -2.31 -12.29 3.00
CA SER A 285 -1.64 -11.77 1.82
C SER A 285 -2.29 -12.23 0.50
N ARG A 286 -1.92 -11.59 -0.62
CA ARG A 286 -2.17 -12.18 -1.94
C ARG A 286 -1.38 -13.48 -2.06
N LEU A 287 -2.02 -14.54 -2.58
CA LEU A 287 -1.39 -15.86 -2.73
C LEU A 287 -0.59 -15.93 -4.03
N VAL A 288 0.53 -15.19 -4.10
CA VAL A 288 1.39 -15.08 -5.29
C VAL A 288 2.85 -15.38 -4.96
N SER A 289 3.65 -15.70 -5.98
CA SER A 289 4.99 -16.26 -5.81
C SER A 289 5.97 -15.37 -5.04
N HIS A 290 5.90 -14.05 -5.20
CA HIS A 290 6.82 -13.14 -4.48
C HIS A 290 6.53 -13.03 -2.97
N LYS A 291 5.40 -13.58 -2.49
CA LYS A 291 5.08 -13.66 -1.05
C LYS A 291 5.72 -14.87 -0.35
N GLY A 292 6.52 -15.67 -1.05
CA GLY A 292 7.29 -16.76 -0.44
C GLY A 292 6.48 -17.95 0.03
N LEU A 293 5.27 -18.13 -0.52
CA LEU A 293 4.37 -19.21 -0.14
C LEU A 293 4.88 -20.59 -0.59
N ASP A 294 5.80 -20.64 -1.54
CA ASP A 294 6.54 -21.84 -1.93
C ASP A 294 7.37 -22.41 -0.77
N LEU A 295 7.99 -21.54 0.06
CA LEU A 295 8.68 -21.98 1.27
C LEU A 295 7.71 -22.63 2.29
N VAL A 296 6.51 -22.03 2.43
CA VAL A 296 5.47 -22.63 3.29
C VAL A 296 5.01 -23.98 2.75
N CYS A 297 4.78 -24.10 1.44
CA CYS A 297 4.41 -25.35 0.80
C CYS A 297 5.49 -26.43 0.98
N GLU A 298 6.78 -26.06 0.90
CA GLU A 298 7.93 -26.95 1.03
C GLU A 298 7.98 -27.62 2.41
N VAL A 299 7.78 -26.86 3.48
CA VAL A 299 7.97 -27.33 4.86
C VAL A 299 6.67 -27.46 5.67
N LEU A 300 5.50 -27.39 5.01
CA LEU A 300 4.22 -27.39 5.72
C LEU A 300 4.02 -28.61 6.62
N HIS A 301 4.44 -29.80 6.15
CA HIS A 301 4.32 -31.02 6.95
C HIS A 301 5.09 -30.89 8.25
N ASP A 302 6.36 -30.48 8.20
CA ASP A 302 7.21 -30.29 9.37
C ASP A 302 6.70 -29.18 10.29
N MET A 303 6.11 -28.09 9.71
CA MET A 303 5.42 -27.06 10.50
C MET A 303 4.24 -27.65 11.27
N MET A 304 3.47 -28.51 10.63
CA MET A 304 2.28 -29.11 11.25
C MET A 304 2.62 -30.26 12.23
N GLU A 305 3.87 -30.68 12.35
CA GLU A 305 4.35 -31.51 13.46
C GLU A 305 4.55 -30.68 14.74
N LEU A 306 4.78 -29.38 14.63
CA LEU A 306 4.88 -28.49 15.77
C LEU A 306 3.52 -28.27 16.44
N PRO A 307 3.48 -27.98 17.74
CA PRO A 307 2.24 -27.64 18.45
C PRO A 307 1.80 -26.20 18.09
N LEU A 308 1.28 -26.03 16.90
CA LEU A 308 0.75 -24.78 16.38
C LEU A 308 -0.56 -25.00 15.61
N GLN A 309 -1.31 -23.91 15.45
CA GLN A 309 -2.41 -23.79 14.51
C GLN A 309 -2.05 -22.76 13.42
N MET A 310 -2.68 -22.88 12.25
CA MET A 310 -2.42 -21.98 11.13
C MET A 310 -3.71 -21.44 10.54
N VAL A 311 -3.73 -20.13 10.25
CA VAL A 311 -4.82 -19.45 9.55
C VAL A 311 -4.26 -18.69 8.35
N ILE A 312 -4.82 -18.96 7.17
CA ILE A 312 -4.45 -18.27 5.93
C ILE A 312 -5.67 -17.56 5.37
N LEU A 313 -5.52 -16.26 5.11
CA LEU A 313 -6.49 -15.44 4.38
C LEU A 313 -5.83 -14.85 3.14
N GLY A 314 -6.41 -15.09 1.98
CA GLY A 314 -5.95 -14.48 0.74
C GLY A 314 -6.44 -15.19 -0.51
N LYS A 315 -6.21 -14.55 -1.65
CA LYS A 315 -6.55 -15.04 -2.99
C LYS A 315 -5.40 -14.78 -3.95
N GLY A 316 -5.25 -15.60 -4.99
CA GLY A 316 -4.17 -15.38 -5.96
C GLY A 316 -3.97 -16.50 -6.95
N ASP A 317 -2.75 -17.02 -7.05
CA ASP A 317 -2.40 -18.08 -7.98
C ASP A 317 -3.08 -19.40 -7.59
N ARG A 318 -3.76 -20.01 -8.53
CA ARG A 318 -4.51 -21.26 -8.36
C ARG A 318 -3.70 -22.37 -7.69
N LYS A 319 -2.40 -22.49 -8.01
CA LYS A 319 -1.52 -23.50 -7.41
C LYS A 319 -1.43 -23.40 -5.87
N TYR A 320 -1.41 -22.17 -5.33
CA TYR A 320 -1.39 -21.94 -3.88
C TYR A 320 -2.78 -22.11 -3.26
N GLU A 321 -3.82 -21.65 -3.95
CA GLU A 321 -5.20 -21.82 -3.50
C GLU A 321 -5.56 -23.30 -3.35
N GLU A 322 -5.29 -24.11 -4.38
CA GLU A 322 -5.54 -25.56 -4.38
C GLU A 322 -4.71 -26.28 -3.31
N PHE A 323 -3.41 -25.93 -3.18
CA PHE A 323 -2.53 -26.52 -2.18
C PHE A 323 -3.01 -26.26 -0.76
N PHE A 324 -3.31 -25.02 -0.41
CA PHE A 324 -3.73 -24.66 0.94
C PHE A 324 -5.13 -25.17 1.27
N GLN A 325 -6.04 -25.26 0.30
CA GLN A 325 -7.34 -25.91 0.49
C GLN A 325 -7.17 -27.41 0.81
N TRP A 326 -6.32 -28.11 0.06
CA TRP A 326 -5.99 -29.50 0.34
C TRP A 326 -5.36 -29.65 1.74
N ALA A 327 -4.40 -28.82 2.09
CA ALA A 327 -3.72 -28.84 3.37
C ALA A 327 -4.69 -28.62 4.55
N ALA A 328 -5.63 -27.67 4.43
CA ALA A 328 -6.63 -27.42 5.44
C ALA A 328 -7.54 -28.64 5.69
N GLN A 329 -7.80 -29.45 4.65
CA GLN A 329 -8.52 -30.72 4.81
C GLN A 329 -7.68 -31.77 5.54
N GLN A 330 -6.38 -31.89 5.20
CA GLN A 330 -5.47 -32.84 5.84
C GLN A 330 -5.24 -32.54 7.34
N TYR A 331 -5.14 -31.25 7.67
CA TYR A 331 -4.89 -30.78 9.04
C TYR A 331 -6.13 -30.15 9.69
N SER A 332 -7.31 -30.72 9.40
CA SER A 332 -8.60 -30.25 9.93
C SER A 332 -8.57 -30.00 11.43
N GLY A 333 -9.09 -28.85 11.87
CA GLY A 333 -9.06 -28.39 13.27
C GLY A 333 -7.73 -27.83 13.73
N ARG A 334 -6.66 -27.87 12.89
CA ARG A 334 -5.36 -27.23 13.16
C ARG A 334 -4.96 -26.21 12.10
N MET A 335 -5.47 -26.35 10.87
CA MET A 335 -5.23 -25.41 9.79
C MET A 335 -6.55 -25.01 9.14
N ALA A 336 -6.69 -23.72 8.86
CA ALA A 336 -7.85 -23.17 8.15
C ALA A 336 -7.43 -22.15 7.11
N VAL A 337 -8.20 -22.11 5.99
CA VAL A 337 -7.93 -21.24 4.85
C VAL A 337 -9.21 -20.55 4.40
N ARG A 338 -9.12 -19.26 4.10
CA ARG A 338 -10.16 -18.48 3.42
C ARG A 338 -9.59 -17.88 2.15
N LEU A 339 -10.13 -18.28 1.00
CA LEU A 339 -9.72 -17.81 -0.32
C LEU A 339 -10.58 -16.62 -0.73
N ASP A 340 -10.39 -15.50 -0.05
CA ASP A 340 -11.15 -14.27 -0.25
C ASP A 340 -10.29 -13.04 0.11
N TYR A 341 -10.79 -11.86 -0.27
CA TYR A 341 -10.36 -10.59 0.29
C TYR A 341 -11.43 -10.14 1.29
N ASN A 342 -11.14 -10.27 2.56
CA ASN A 342 -12.05 -9.95 3.64
C ASN A 342 -11.32 -9.13 4.72
N GLU A 343 -11.64 -7.85 4.80
CA GLU A 343 -10.98 -6.93 5.72
C GLU A 343 -11.32 -7.24 7.18
N GLU A 344 -12.58 -7.52 7.50
CA GLU A 344 -13.02 -7.85 8.87
C GLU A 344 -12.30 -9.10 9.38
N LEU A 345 -12.23 -10.15 8.54
CA LEU A 345 -11.48 -11.35 8.88
C LEU A 345 -9.98 -11.09 9.03
N SER A 346 -9.41 -10.14 8.26
CA SER A 346 -8.01 -9.75 8.45
C SER A 346 -7.77 -9.13 9.83
N MET A 347 -8.68 -8.27 10.31
CA MET A 347 -8.60 -7.70 11.66
C MET A 347 -8.73 -8.78 12.73
N ALA A 348 -9.68 -9.72 12.56
CA ALA A 348 -9.82 -10.86 13.47
C ALA A 348 -8.54 -11.72 13.52
N ILE A 349 -7.83 -11.91 12.39
CA ILE A 349 -6.55 -12.63 12.36
C ILE A 349 -5.45 -11.83 13.06
N TYR A 350 -5.32 -10.52 12.82
CA TYR A 350 -4.34 -9.69 13.53
C TYR A 350 -4.60 -9.67 15.03
N ALA A 351 -5.87 -9.64 15.47
CA ALA A 351 -6.23 -9.63 16.87
C ALA A 351 -6.08 -11.01 17.54
N GLY A 352 -6.49 -12.09 16.85
CA GLY A 352 -6.56 -13.43 17.45
C GLY A 352 -5.33 -14.31 17.26
N ALA A 353 -4.45 -14.02 16.27
CA ALA A 353 -3.22 -14.77 16.10
C ALA A 353 -2.15 -14.38 17.14
N ASP A 354 -1.20 -15.27 17.38
CA ASP A 354 -0.04 -15.04 18.25
C ASP A 354 1.20 -14.66 17.43
N LEU A 355 1.35 -15.28 16.25
CA LEU A 355 2.46 -15.14 15.34
C LEU A 355 1.94 -14.75 13.95
N PHE A 356 2.70 -13.96 13.19
CA PHE A 356 2.34 -13.51 11.85
C PHE A 356 3.47 -13.79 10.87
N LEU A 357 3.24 -14.65 9.87
CA LEU A 357 4.29 -15.13 8.97
C LEU A 357 4.28 -14.36 7.63
N MET A 358 5.43 -13.78 7.29
CA MET A 358 5.69 -13.12 6.00
C MET A 358 7.02 -13.57 5.39
N PRO A 359 7.07 -14.71 4.69
CA PRO A 359 8.31 -15.28 4.14
C PRO A 359 8.67 -14.68 2.76
N SER A 360 8.34 -13.42 2.52
CA SER A 360 8.36 -12.79 1.21
C SER A 360 9.72 -12.87 0.52
N LYS A 361 9.73 -13.19 -0.77
CA LYS A 361 10.89 -13.14 -1.65
C LYS A 361 11.36 -11.71 -1.90
N SER A 362 10.41 -10.79 -1.99
CA SER A 362 10.61 -9.35 -2.07
C SER A 362 9.41 -8.67 -1.43
N GLU A 363 9.67 -7.69 -0.55
CA GLU A 363 8.64 -6.92 0.12
C GLU A 363 9.10 -5.46 0.24
N PRO A 364 8.76 -4.59 -0.71
CA PRO A 364 9.24 -3.21 -0.72
C PRO A 364 9.09 -2.47 0.61
N CYS A 365 7.93 -2.54 1.22
CA CYS A 365 7.67 -2.02 2.56
C CYS A 365 7.03 -3.08 3.47
N GLY A 366 5.88 -3.63 3.05
CA GLY A 366 5.00 -4.41 3.91
C GLY A 366 4.26 -3.52 4.91
N LEU A 367 2.96 -3.73 5.04
CA LEU A 367 2.11 -3.07 6.04
C LEU A 367 1.62 -4.08 7.07
N SER A 368 1.39 -5.32 6.63
CA SER A 368 0.78 -6.37 7.45
C SER A 368 1.58 -6.70 8.71
N GLN A 369 2.93 -6.67 8.67
CA GLN A 369 3.77 -6.87 9.85
C GLN A 369 3.63 -5.73 10.86
N MET A 370 3.52 -4.48 10.37
CA MET A 370 3.34 -3.32 11.25
C MET A 370 1.95 -3.35 11.91
N ILE A 371 0.91 -3.72 11.15
CA ILE A 371 -0.44 -3.91 11.67
C ILE A 371 -0.46 -5.06 12.68
N ALA A 372 0.14 -6.21 12.36
CA ALA A 372 0.24 -7.35 13.26
C ALA A 372 0.91 -6.96 14.59
N MET A 373 2.04 -6.24 14.54
CA MET A 373 2.72 -5.73 15.74
C MET A 373 1.82 -4.80 16.56
N ARG A 374 1.06 -3.92 15.92
CA ARG A 374 0.11 -3.03 16.58
C ARG A 374 -0.97 -3.80 17.35
N TYR A 375 -1.39 -4.95 16.83
CA TYR A 375 -2.34 -5.87 17.49
C TYR A 375 -1.66 -6.89 18.42
N GLY A 376 -0.37 -6.74 18.71
CA GLY A 376 0.37 -7.65 19.58
C GLY A 376 0.55 -9.06 19.00
N THR A 377 0.51 -9.19 17.69
CA THR A 377 0.81 -10.42 16.97
C THR A 377 2.24 -10.35 16.46
N VAL A 378 3.11 -11.22 16.97
CA VAL A 378 4.56 -11.14 16.78
C VAL A 378 4.93 -11.60 15.36
N PRO A 379 5.64 -10.78 14.55
CA PRO A 379 5.99 -11.14 13.19
C PRO A 379 7.13 -12.14 13.11
N ILE A 380 7.04 -13.03 12.13
CA ILE A 380 8.11 -13.89 11.63
C ILE A 380 8.32 -13.53 10.17
N VAL A 381 9.46 -12.92 9.82
CA VAL A 381 9.65 -12.35 8.49
C VAL A 381 10.97 -12.75 7.86
N ARG A 382 11.02 -12.78 6.53
CA ARG A 382 12.31 -12.80 5.84
C ARG A 382 12.91 -11.40 5.79
N GLU A 383 14.23 -11.31 5.94
CA GLU A 383 14.98 -10.04 5.89
C GLU A 383 15.06 -9.50 4.45
N THR A 384 14.03 -8.77 4.01
CA THR A 384 13.98 -8.09 2.71
C THR A 384 13.17 -6.81 2.83
N GLY A 385 13.59 -5.75 2.12
CA GLY A 385 12.90 -4.46 2.06
C GLY A 385 12.44 -3.97 3.43
N GLY A 386 11.21 -3.46 3.51
CA GLY A 386 10.67 -2.93 4.75
C GLY A 386 10.44 -3.96 5.87
N LEU A 387 10.42 -5.25 5.59
CA LEU A 387 10.39 -6.27 6.64
C LEU A 387 11.67 -6.22 7.49
N LYS A 388 12.83 -6.06 6.84
CA LYS A 388 14.12 -5.90 7.53
C LYS A 388 14.20 -4.58 8.30
N ASP A 389 13.57 -3.53 7.79
CA ASP A 389 13.63 -2.20 8.42
C ASP A 389 12.67 -2.07 9.61
N THR A 390 11.64 -2.91 9.69
CA THR A 390 10.58 -2.85 10.72
C THR A 390 10.68 -3.94 11.78
N VAL A 391 11.29 -5.09 11.45
CA VAL A 391 11.39 -6.23 12.36
C VAL A 391 12.84 -6.51 12.73
N SER A 392 13.15 -6.32 14.01
CA SER A 392 14.44 -6.68 14.62
C SER A 392 14.34 -8.06 15.24
N PRO A 393 15.31 -8.97 15.00
CA PRO A 393 15.27 -10.32 15.52
C PRO A 393 15.26 -10.36 17.05
N TYR A 394 14.53 -11.33 17.62
CA TYR A 394 14.59 -11.61 19.05
C TYR A 394 15.94 -12.18 19.44
N GLU A 395 16.60 -11.53 20.38
CA GLU A 395 17.87 -11.94 20.98
C GLU A 395 17.64 -12.39 22.45
N SER A 396 17.56 -13.69 22.69
CA SER A 396 17.23 -14.24 24.02
C SER A 396 18.20 -13.81 25.13
N TRP A 397 19.48 -13.62 24.81
CA TRP A 397 20.52 -13.24 25.75
C TRP A 397 20.47 -11.77 26.19
N ARG A 398 19.80 -10.89 25.41
CA ARG A 398 19.56 -9.48 25.75
C ARG A 398 18.11 -9.19 26.06
N ASP A 399 17.22 -10.15 25.81
CA ASP A 399 15.77 -9.95 25.79
C ASP A 399 15.37 -8.71 24.97
N ALA A 400 15.88 -8.64 23.73
CA ALA A 400 15.71 -7.53 22.80
C ALA A 400 15.05 -7.99 21.50
N GLY A 401 14.67 -7.02 20.63
CA GLY A 401 13.97 -7.28 19.37
C GLY A 401 12.44 -7.14 19.50
N ASN A 402 11.75 -7.20 18.35
CA ASN A 402 10.29 -7.04 18.25
C ASN A 402 9.62 -8.12 17.39
N GLY A 403 10.39 -9.14 16.94
CA GLY A 403 9.89 -10.24 16.11
C GLY A 403 10.96 -11.27 15.86
N PHE A 404 10.75 -12.12 14.86
CA PHE A 404 11.69 -13.15 14.42
C PHE A 404 12.04 -12.93 12.96
N THR A 405 13.33 -13.16 12.59
CA THR A 405 13.79 -12.94 11.22
C THR A 405 14.62 -14.12 10.71
N PHE A 406 14.60 -14.34 9.40
CA PHE A 406 15.52 -15.24 8.70
C PHE A 406 16.03 -14.58 7.41
N ALA A 407 17.29 -14.80 7.07
CA ALA A 407 17.94 -14.10 5.95
C ALA A 407 17.82 -14.87 4.63
N ASN A 408 18.08 -16.19 4.63
CA ASN A 408 18.11 -16.97 3.40
C ASN A 408 16.70 -17.30 2.92
N TYR A 409 16.49 -17.29 1.60
CA TYR A 409 15.23 -17.72 1.01
C TYR A 409 15.21 -19.26 0.94
N ALA A 410 14.96 -19.90 2.09
CA ALA A 410 14.98 -21.35 2.26
C ALA A 410 13.91 -21.79 3.27
N GLY A 411 13.17 -22.86 2.96
CA GLY A 411 12.17 -23.40 3.84
C GLY A 411 12.74 -23.88 5.19
N SER A 412 13.96 -24.43 5.18
CA SER A 412 14.67 -24.86 6.40
C SER A 412 14.95 -23.72 7.38
N ASP A 413 15.38 -22.57 6.89
CA ASP A 413 15.68 -21.39 7.72
C ASP A 413 14.38 -20.83 8.30
N MET A 414 13.34 -20.73 7.47
CA MET A 414 12.00 -20.33 7.93
C MET A 414 11.47 -21.28 9.02
N LEU A 415 11.56 -22.59 8.80
CA LEU A 415 11.09 -23.59 9.75
C LEU A 415 11.87 -23.51 11.07
N TYR A 416 13.18 -23.31 11.01
CA TYR A 416 13.99 -23.14 12.21
C TYR A 416 13.49 -21.97 13.07
N VAL A 417 13.25 -20.82 12.46
CA VAL A 417 12.79 -19.62 13.17
C VAL A 417 11.34 -19.79 13.68
N ILE A 418 10.49 -20.50 12.95
CA ILE A 418 9.13 -20.84 13.43
C ILE A 418 9.21 -21.73 14.69
N ARG A 419 10.14 -22.70 14.73
CA ARG A 419 10.37 -23.55 15.92
C ARG A 419 10.81 -22.72 17.13
N GLU A 420 11.73 -21.80 16.95
CA GLU A 420 12.18 -20.88 18.00
C GLU A 420 11.01 -20.01 18.53
N ALA A 421 10.18 -19.48 17.63
CA ALA A 421 9.02 -18.67 18.01
C ALA A 421 7.97 -19.50 18.81
N VAL A 422 7.67 -20.72 18.35
CA VAL A 422 6.75 -21.64 19.03
C VAL A 422 7.31 -22.06 20.40
N TYR A 423 8.61 -22.35 20.47
CA TYR A 423 9.30 -22.67 21.71
C TYR A 423 9.24 -21.51 22.72
N LEU A 424 9.56 -20.28 22.29
CA LEU A 424 9.48 -19.10 23.15
C LEU A 424 8.03 -18.88 23.67
N TYR A 425 7.04 -19.02 22.79
CA TYR A 425 5.64 -18.87 23.17
C TYR A 425 5.20 -19.86 24.26
N LYS A 426 5.59 -21.13 24.14
CA LYS A 426 5.14 -22.21 25.02
C LYS A 426 5.90 -22.29 26.31
N ASP A 427 7.23 -22.24 26.21
CA ASP A 427 8.10 -22.60 27.33
C ASP A 427 8.61 -21.36 28.09
N TYR A 428 8.48 -20.16 27.48
CA TYR A 428 8.88 -18.89 28.10
C TYR A 428 7.83 -17.79 27.90
N PRO A 429 6.59 -17.98 28.42
CA PRO A 429 5.46 -17.08 28.17
C PRO A 429 5.71 -15.64 28.62
N ASP A 430 6.45 -15.43 29.71
CA ASP A 430 6.81 -14.08 30.18
C ASP A 430 7.78 -13.37 29.23
N ALA A 431 8.75 -14.07 28.65
CA ALA A 431 9.63 -13.51 27.65
C ALA A 431 8.88 -13.21 26.34
N PHE A 432 7.97 -14.07 25.94
CA PHE A 432 7.10 -13.82 24.79
C PHE A 432 6.17 -12.62 25.04
N ALA A 433 5.63 -12.45 26.25
CA ALA A 433 4.83 -11.29 26.61
C ALA A 433 5.62 -9.97 26.52
N ARG A 434 6.89 -9.96 26.97
CA ARG A 434 7.78 -8.78 26.82
C ARG A 434 8.12 -8.50 25.37
N LEU A 435 8.38 -9.52 24.54
CA LEU A 435 8.59 -9.39 23.11
C LEU A 435 7.38 -8.77 22.43
N ARG A 436 6.18 -9.28 22.74
CA ARG A 436 4.88 -8.74 22.27
C ARG A 436 4.70 -7.26 22.65
N ALA A 437 5.00 -6.90 23.90
CA ALA A 437 4.91 -5.52 24.36
C ALA A 437 5.84 -4.59 23.58
N ARG A 438 7.07 -5.02 23.28
CA ARG A 438 8.00 -4.26 22.44
C ARG A 438 7.49 -4.10 21.01
N ALA A 439 6.89 -5.15 20.43
CA ALA A 439 6.26 -5.08 19.11
C ALA A 439 5.13 -4.03 19.08
N MET A 440 4.24 -4.02 20.09
CA MET A 440 3.16 -3.05 20.20
C MET A 440 3.64 -1.61 20.45
N ALA A 441 4.81 -1.43 21.06
CA ALA A 441 5.38 -0.12 21.35
C ALA A 441 6.07 0.55 20.14
N CYS A 442 6.22 -0.16 19.00
CA CYS A 442 6.82 0.41 17.80
C CYS A 442 5.93 1.50 17.20
N ASP A 443 6.51 2.66 16.91
CA ASP A 443 5.84 3.74 16.20
C ASP A 443 5.98 3.58 14.68
N PHE A 444 4.89 3.19 14.04
CA PHE A 444 4.74 3.12 12.60
C PHE A 444 3.72 4.14 12.08
N SER A 445 3.51 5.24 12.79
CA SER A 445 2.61 6.31 12.34
C SER A 445 3.13 7.03 11.11
N TRP A 446 2.21 7.58 10.33
CA TRP A 446 2.55 8.47 9.21
C TRP A 446 3.27 9.75 9.63
N ALA A 447 3.17 10.17 10.89
CA ALA A 447 3.85 11.36 11.40
C ALA A 447 5.37 11.24 11.25
N ARG A 448 5.94 10.07 11.55
CA ARG A 448 7.36 9.77 11.35
C ARG A 448 7.75 9.86 9.86
N SER A 449 7.04 9.16 9.01
CA SER A 449 7.31 9.13 7.57
C SER A 449 7.16 10.51 6.92
N ALA A 450 6.17 11.29 7.35
CA ALA A 450 5.94 12.66 6.87
C ALA A 450 7.16 13.57 7.14
N GLY A 451 7.79 13.46 8.32
CA GLY A 451 9.02 14.20 8.62
C GLY A 451 10.16 13.89 7.64
N GLU A 452 10.33 12.61 7.28
CA GLU A 452 11.35 12.20 6.31
C GLU A 452 11.01 12.70 4.89
N TYR A 453 9.75 12.70 4.48
CA TYR A 453 9.33 13.29 3.19
C TYR A 453 9.53 14.81 3.16
N LEU A 454 9.22 15.52 4.24
CA LEU A 454 9.45 16.97 4.33
C LEU A 454 10.95 17.31 4.21
N HIS A 455 11.85 16.44 4.69
CA HIS A 455 13.29 16.58 4.46
C HIS A 455 13.66 16.41 2.98
N ILE A 456 13.05 15.44 2.26
CA ILE A 456 13.25 15.29 0.81
C ILE A 456 12.80 16.55 0.08
N TYR A 457 11.61 17.08 0.40
CA TYR A 457 11.08 18.29 -0.24
C TYR A 457 11.95 19.51 0.06
N SER A 458 12.43 19.66 1.29
CA SER A 458 13.40 20.69 1.67
C SER A 458 14.66 20.63 0.80
N THR A 459 15.19 19.43 0.61
CA THR A 459 16.41 19.21 -0.17
C THR A 459 16.23 19.62 -1.64
N VAL A 460 15.12 19.22 -2.28
CA VAL A 460 14.89 19.53 -3.72
C VAL A 460 14.48 20.96 -3.98
N THR A 461 13.87 21.63 -3.00
CA THR A 461 13.46 23.05 -3.11
C THR A 461 14.51 24.03 -2.60
N GLY A 462 15.46 23.57 -1.79
CA GLY A 462 16.41 24.42 -1.08
C GLY A 462 15.79 25.22 0.08
N GLN A 463 14.53 24.93 0.45
CA GLN A 463 13.86 25.59 1.56
C GLN A 463 14.14 24.83 2.86
N PRO A 464 14.53 25.49 3.97
CA PRO A 464 14.83 24.79 5.23
C PRO A 464 13.59 24.12 5.83
N TRP A 465 13.78 22.93 6.46
CA TRP A 465 12.76 22.26 7.26
C TRP A 465 13.39 21.72 8.56
N PRO A 466 12.84 22.00 9.73
CA PRO A 466 11.70 22.89 9.94
C PRO A 466 11.98 24.31 9.45
N PRO A 467 10.93 25.09 9.13
CA PRO A 467 11.11 26.51 8.79
C PRO A 467 11.95 27.17 9.87
N ALA A 468 12.88 28.03 9.48
CA ALA A 468 13.58 28.86 10.45
C ALA A 468 12.53 29.60 11.31
N GLU A 469 12.62 29.50 12.62
CA GLU A 469 11.76 30.29 13.51
C GLU A 469 11.92 31.75 13.09
N GLU A 470 10.83 32.39 12.67
CA GLU A 470 10.86 33.85 12.48
C GLU A 470 11.31 34.43 13.82
N PRO A 471 12.35 35.28 13.85
CA PRO A 471 12.73 35.93 15.07
C PRO A 471 11.47 36.63 15.60
N VAL A 472 11.05 36.24 16.80
CA VAL A 472 9.98 36.93 17.53
C VAL A 472 10.36 38.38 17.48
N ARG A 473 9.63 39.20 16.71
CA ARG A 473 9.75 40.65 16.80
C ARG A 473 9.35 40.97 18.24
N THR A 474 10.33 41.08 19.11
CA THR A 474 10.15 41.80 20.35
C THR A 474 9.79 43.21 19.93
N GLU A 475 8.52 43.58 20.09
CA GLU A 475 8.12 44.99 20.09
C GLU A 475 9.05 45.67 21.05
N GLU A 476 10.01 46.45 20.54
CA GLU A 476 10.81 47.38 21.32
C GLU A 476 9.79 48.26 22.02
N SER A 477 9.65 48.05 23.33
CA SER A 477 8.90 48.97 24.21
C SER A 477 9.43 50.38 23.96
N ALA A 478 8.55 51.25 23.45
CA ALA A 478 8.80 52.67 23.37
C ALA A 478 9.30 53.19 24.75
N PRO A 479 10.27 54.09 24.78
CA PRO A 479 10.79 54.65 26.04
C PRO A 479 9.67 55.31 26.79
N ALA A 480 9.50 54.93 28.05
CA ALA A 480 8.56 55.54 28.99
C ALA A 480 8.91 57.03 29.15
N GLU A 481 7.98 57.91 28.82
CA GLU A 481 8.05 59.32 29.22
C GLU A 481 8.06 59.44 30.75
N GLU A 482 9.07 60.12 31.23
CA GLU A 482 9.34 60.51 32.59
C GLU A 482 8.22 61.47 33.07
N SER A 483 7.27 60.99 33.90
CA SER A 483 6.28 61.85 34.55
C SER A 483 6.72 62.19 35.97
N ALA A 484 6.73 63.51 36.26
CA ALA A 484 7.05 64.16 37.52
C ALA A 484 6.13 63.78 38.69
N PRO A 485 6.56 63.99 39.92
CA PRO A 485 5.92 63.42 41.12
C PRO A 485 4.66 64.23 41.55
N ALA A 486 3.59 63.47 41.87
CA ALA A 486 2.37 64.03 42.48
C ALA A 486 2.32 63.74 43.97
N GLU A 487 1.84 64.77 44.63
CA GLU A 487 1.69 64.95 46.09
C GLU A 487 0.79 63.91 46.80
N GLU A 488 1.18 63.69 48.02
CA GLU A 488 0.61 62.90 49.07
C GLU A 488 -0.72 63.55 49.59
N THR A 489 -1.83 62.81 49.66
CA THR A 489 -2.89 63.03 50.69
C THR A 489 -3.52 61.71 51.09
N ALA A 490 -3.64 61.57 52.39
CA ALA A 490 -4.07 60.43 53.18
C ALA A 490 -5.61 60.27 53.29
N PRO A 491 -6.14 59.35 54.15
CA PRO A 491 -7.19 58.40 53.76
C PRO A 491 -8.53 58.65 54.39
N VAL A 492 -9.62 58.13 53.86
CA VAL A 492 -10.91 58.00 54.63
C VAL A 492 -11.57 56.66 54.20
N GLU A 493 -11.60 55.77 55.11
CA GLU A 493 -12.65 55.05 55.87
C GLU A 493 -13.76 54.31 55.09
N ALA A 494 -13.92 53.09 55.52
CA ALA A 494 -14.78 51.96 55.21
C ALA A 494 -16.29 52.22 55.13
N ALA A 495 -16.97 51.38 54.35
CA ALA A 495 -18.25 50.76 54.69
C ALA A 495 -18.60 49.60 53.80
N GLU A 496 -18.69 48.43 54.36
CA GLU A 496 -19.51 47.27 53.93
C GLU A 496 -20.93 47.43 54.55
N PRO A 497 -21.89 46.50 54.32
CA PRO A 497 -22.37 45.70 53.16
C PRO A 497 -23.94 45.77 53.04
N ALA A 498 -24.49 45.10 52.02
CA ALA A 498 -25.82 44.46 52.06
C ALA A 498 -26.10 43.86 50.66
N SER A 499 -26.16 42.55 50.47
CA SER A 499 -27.21 41.54 50.65
C SER A 499 -28.35 41.62 49.62
N ASP A 500 -28.58 40.45 49.07
CA ASP A 500 -29.83 39.79 48.67
C ASP A 500 -30.22 39.71 47.20
N GLU A 501 -30.12 38.50 46.79
CA GLU A 501 -30.95 37.59 45.99
C GLU A 501 -32.38 38.06 45.54
N PRO A 502 -33.15 37.32 44.71
CA PRO A 502 -32.84 36.31 43.66
C PRO A 502 -33.66 36.48 42.36
N ALA A 503 -33.54 35.46 41.51
CA ALA A 503 -34.24 35.21 40.25
C ALA A 503 -35.77 35.35 40.24
N PRO A 504 -36.39 35.38 39.03
CA PRO A 504 -37.25 34.22 38.74
C PRO A 504 -37.19 33.67 37.28
N GLN A 505 -37.35 32.37 37.19
CA GLN A 505 -37.89 31.66 36.00
C GLN A 505 -39.39 31.95 35.87
N PRO A 506 -39.96 31.80 34.67
CA PRO A 506 -41.31 31.26 34.51
C PRO A 506 -41.38 29.99 33.66
N THR A 507 -41.84 28.96 34.27
CA THR A 507 -42.99 28.06 34.06
C THR A 507 -43.50 27.85 32.65
N ALA A 508 -43.57 26.54 32.38
CA ALA A 508 -44.30 25.89 31.32
C ALA A 508 -45.82 26.15 31.39
N GLU A 509 -46.45 26.17 30.25
CA GLU A 509 -47.82 25.69 30.14
C GLU A 509 -48.10 25.07 28.74
N ALA A 510 -48.79 23.98 28.82
CA ALA A 510 -49.16 23.03 27.83
C ALA A 510 -50.37 23.51 26.97
N ALA A 511 -50.45 23.00 25.77
CA ALA A 511 -51.76 22.74 25.15
C ALA A 511 -51.67 21.52 24.26
N GLN A 512 -52.38 20.50 24.66
CA GLN A 512 -52.76 19.30 23.96
C GLN A 512 -53.82 19.60 22.86
N SER A 513 -53.81 18.85 21.77
CA SER A 513 -54.96 18.32 21.07
C SER A 513 -54.46 17.46 19.91
N SER A 514 -54.47 16.14 20.05
CA SER A 514 -55.48 15.14 19.67
C SER A 514 -55.82 15.12 18.17
N ALA A 515 -55.44 14.04 17.47
CA ALA A 515 -56.27 12.90 17.10
C ALA A 515 -55.52 11.97 16.12
N GLU A 516 -55.40 10.73 16.49
CA GLU A 516 -55.41 9.54 15.62
C GLU A 516 -56.87 9.17 15.27
N PRO A 517 -57.21 8.14 14.48
CA PRO A 517 -56.52 7.31 13.47
C PRO A 517 -57.37 7.06 12.22
N ALA A 518 -56.82 6.38 11.21
CA ALA A 518 -57.47 5.38 10.36
C ALA A 518 -56.45 4.86 9.37
N ALA A 519 -55.98 3.64 9.47
CA ALA A 519 -56.52 2.35 9.06
C ALA A 519 -56.48 2.13 7.53
N GLU A 520 -55.62 1.16 7.17
CA GLU A 520 -55.87 0.05 6.24
C GLU A 520 -56.07 0.34 4.75
N GLU A 521 -55.12 -0.11 3.95
CA GLU A 521 -55.48 -1.17 2.98
C GLU A 521 -54.22 -1.83 2.40
N ALA A 522 -54.25 -3.16 2.43
CA ALA A 522 -53.23 -4.07 1.97
C ALA A 522 -53.41 -4.41 0.48
N ALA A 523 -52.24 -4.63 -0.17
CA ALA A 523 -51.93 -5.58 -1.24
C ALA A 523 -52.83 -5.64 -2.50
N PRO A 524 -52.34 -6.10 -3.66
CA PRO A 524 -51.86 -7.47 -3.80
C PRO A 524 -50.59 -7.65 -4.69
N ALA A 525 -49.94 -8.74 -4.40
CA ALA A 525 -48.91 -9.37 -5.20
C ALA A 525 -49.39 -9.79 -6.59
N ALA A 526 -48.56 -9.66 -7.61
CA ALA A 526 -48.74 -10.27 -8.91
C ALA A 526 -47.61 -11.25 -9.22
N PRO A 527 -47.81 -12.28 -10.04
CA PRO A 527 -47.25 -13.60 -9.86
C PRO A 527 -45.95 -13.87 -10.66
N GLU A 528 -45.18 -14.81 -10.13
CA GLU A 528 -44.07 -15.50 -10.79
C GLU A 528 -44.48 -16.09 -12.14
N LYS A 529 -43.67 -15.86 -13.17
CA LYS A 529 -43.64 -16.68 -14.38
C LYS A 529 -42.35 -17.49 -14.44
N LYS A 530 -42.52 -18.80 -14.25
CA LYS A 530 -41.54 -19.82 -14.62
C LYS A 530 -41.35 -19.88 -16.14
N PRO A 531 -40.10 -20.03 -16.65
CA PRO A 531 -39.94 -20.30 -18.07
C PRO A 531 -40.08 -21.78 -18.38
N ALA A 532 -40.83 -22.02 -19.45
CA ALA A 532 -41.11 -23.33 -20.01
C ALA A 532 -39.89 -23.96 -20.68
N ALA A 533 -39.77 -25.28 -20.45
CA ALA A 533 -38.85 -26.18 -21.13
C ALA A 533 -39.08 -26.17 -22.66
N ARG A 534 -37.99 -26.01 -23.43
CA ARG A 534 -37.99 -26.30 -24.85
C ARG A 534 -37.00 -27.42 -25.18
N LYS A 535 -37.56 -28.42 -25.83
CA LYS A 535 -37.09 -29.73 -26.27
C LYS A 535 -35.77 -29.71 -27.03
N ARG A 536 -34.97 -30.76 -26.73
CA ARG A 536 -33.91 -31.30 -27.53
C ARG A 536 -34.37 -31.61 -28.94
N THR A 537 -33.60 -31.16 -29.95
CA THR A 537 -33.52 -31.83 -31.25
C THR A 537 -32.07 -32.22 -31.50
N ALA A 538 -31.87 -33.48 -31.72
CA ALA A 538 -30.64 -34.13 -32.12
C ALA A 538 -30.35 -33.86 -33.58
N ALA A 539 -29.10 -33.52 -33.93
CA ALA A 539 -28.60 -33.69 -35.29
C ALA A 539 -27.15 -34.13 -35.25
N LYS A 540 -26.98 -35.41 -35.53
CA LYS A 540 -26.14 -36.13 -36.48
C LYS A 540 -24.70 -35.62 -36.69
N LYS A 541 -23.76 -36.49 -36.25
CA LYS A 541 -22.40 -36.63 -36.78
C LYS A 541 -22.43 -37.02 -38.28
N PRO A 542 -21.42 -36.66 -39.07
CA PRO A 542 -20.97 -37.50 -40.13
C PRO A 542 -19.61 -38.14 -39.87
N ALA A 543 -19.49 -39.30 -40.45
CA ALA A 543 -18.52 -40.35 -40.25
C ALA A 543 -17.14 -40.09 -40.89
N ALA A 544 -16.18 -40.83 -40.35
CA ALA A 544 -14.84 -41.01 -40.82
C ALA A 544 -14.74 -41.58 -42.25
N LYS A 545 -13.76 -41.14 -43.02
CA LYS A 545 -13.17 -41.90 -44.11
C LYS A 545 -11.70 -42.17 -43.85
N LYS A 546 -11.41 -43.45 -43.67
CA LYS A 546 -10.09 -44.07 -43.76
C LYS A 546 -9.66 -44.11 -45.24
N THR A 547 -8.43 -43.76 -45.50
CA THR A 547 -7.68 -44.38 -46.59
C THR A 547 -6.25 -44.67 -46.12
N ALA A 548 -5.88 -45.93 -46.34
CA ALA A 548 -4.62 -46.55 -46.02
C ALA A 548 -3.73 -46.61 -47.27
N ALA A 549 -2.45 -46.69 -47.05
CA ALA A 549 -1.39 -47.47 -47.76
C ALA A 549 -0.17 -46.55 -48.02
N LYS A 550 1.04 -46.94 -47.90
CA LYS A 550 1.87 -48.10 -47.79
C LYS A 550 3.34 -47.67 -47.73
N SER A 551 4.07 -48.25 -46.81
CA SER A 551 5.41 -48.86 -46.98
C SER A 551 6.60 -48.07 -47.53
N GLY A 552 7.70 -48.14 -46.81
CA GLY A 552 9.06 -47.87 -47.28
C GLY A 552 10.12 -47.93 -46.20
N ARG A 553 10.53 -49.12 -45.83
CA ARG A 553 11.65 -49.50 -44.98
C ARG A 553 12.99 -49.08 -45.63
N ARG A 554 13.96 -48.56 -44.88
CA ARG A 554 15.38 -48.93 -44.90
C ARG A 554 16.20 -48.15 -43.89
N THR A 555 16.69 -48.82 -42.89
CA THR A 555 18.00 -48.65 -42.21
C THR A 555 19.02 -49.49 -43.05
N PRO A 556 20.38 -49.40 -42.93
CA PRO A 556 21.18 -49.12 -41.75
C PRO A 556 22.50 -48.34 -42.03
N ALA A 557 23.26 -47.98 -40.99
CA ALA A 557 24.60 -48.47 -40.71
C ALA A 557 25.44 -47.44 -39.91
N LYS A 558 25.97 -47.97 -38.83
CA LYS A 558 27.07 -47.48 -37.96
C LYS A 558 28.32 -47.07 -38.73
N LYS A 559 29.06 -46.10 -38.19
CA LYS A 559 30.54 -46.26 -38.03
C LYS A 559 31.02 -45.40 -36.84
N GLU A 560 31.57 -46.12 -35.86
CA GLU A 560 32.48 -45.68 -34.84
C GLU A 560 33.83 -45.26 -35.44
N THR A 561 34.49 -44.27 -34.85
CA THR A 561 35.94 -44.29 -34.61
C THR A 561 36.32 -43.29 -33.53
N LYS A 562 36.91 -43.80 -32.45
CA LYS A 562 37.79 -43.18 -31.45
C LYS A 562 39.22 -43.41 -31.87
N PRO A 563 40.27 -42.96 -31.09
CA PRO A 563 40.76 -41.63 -30.72
C PRO A 563 42.27 -41.47 -31.08
N LYS A 564 42.82 -40.28 -30.88
CA LYS A 564 44.29 -40.18 -30.71
C LYS A 564 44.69 -39.13 -29.66
N LYS A 565 45.58 -39.60 -28.83
CA LYS A 565 46.29 -38.96 -27.72
C LYS A 565 47.44 -38.04 -28.20
N GLY A 566 47.87 -37.18 -27.25
CA GLY A 566 49.22 -36.61 -27.12
C GLY A 566 49.17 -35.08 -27.03
N THR A 567 49.82 -34.33 -26.19
CA THR A 567 50.80 -34.54 -25.14
C THR A 567 50.93 -33.22 -24.37
N ALA A 568 51.08 -33.31 -23.09
CA ALA A 568 51.72 -32.47 -22.05
C ALA A 568 52.41 -31.14 -22.40
N GLY A 569 52.18 -30.15 -21.56
CA GLY A 569 53.04 -28.97 -21.37
C GLY A 569 52.62 -28.21 -20.13
N LYS A 570 53.36 -28.43 -19.02
CA LYS A 570 53.37 -27.70 -17.76
C LYS A 570 53.87 -26.28 -17.95
N GLN A 571 53.34 -25.31 -17.22
CA GLN A 571 54.09 -24.41 -16.32
C GLN A 571 53.15 -23.42 -15.64
N GLU A 572 53.10 -23.49 -14.34
CA GLU A 572 52.88 -22.38 -13.35
C GLU A 572 54.20 -21.68 -13.09
N PRO A 573 54.29 -20.63 -12.20
CA PRO A 573 53.38 -19.53 -11.80
C PRO A 573 54.11 -18.17 -11.70
N ALA A 574 53.45 -17.21 -10.97
CA ALA A 574 53.91 -15.92 -10.39
C ALA A 574 53.71 -14.69 -11.31
N GLU A 575 53.01 -13.64 -10.90
CA GLU A 575 52.90 -12.85 -9.64
C GLU A 575 51.48 -12.30 -9.48
#